data_93a2141bdd7a68f89cbd7641ab0a9064
#
_entry.id   93a2141bdd7a68f89cbd7641ab0a9064
#
_cell.length_a   1.000
_cell.length_b   1.000
_cell.length_c   1.000
_cell.angle_alpha   90.00
_cell.angle_beta   90.00
_cell.angle_gamma   90.00
#
_symmetry.space_group_name_H-M   'P 1'
#
loop_
_entity.id
_entity.type
_entity.pdbx_description
1 polymer ?
#
loop_
_entity_poly.entity_id
_entity_poly.type
_entity_poly.pdbx_seq_one_letter_code
_entity_poly.pdbx_strand_id
1 'polypeptide(L)'
;MDIDAFLERFDHHDQEFAKDPYPYYRAMQGKCPVVHSDAHGGYWVVGDYEGVSLVLKDDYTFSSAEGVTFPAIPKNPVIPIEIDPPDFFKYRRMLNPWFSPQAVGQWEDRVRGIARSLLEKALPTGRIDFVSDFARPMPGIVTLRFLGLPEDNLEEWLDWIQQLIHMSSHDPDGAVEIGLKCYTSMAEEMIRRYDAEATRQDDLLGFLMNTEIEGRQLEEEEVMGIVFLMLFGGLDTTGAGISNALWYLDHHPEARQQLIDHPEAIPLAVEEFLRYEAPVQGLHRKVVKDCTIDGHRIPAGEHLFFLMASANRDPEEFPDPDTVVLDRSPNRHLSFGVGNHRCLGAHLGRLEFRIALEEILRLMPDYRLDRQHTRRWADVGVVYGYTTMPATFTPMVR
;
A
#
# COMPACT_ATOMS: atom_id res chain seq x y z
N MET A 1 19.68 -11.34 15.84
CA MET A 1 20.67 -10.55 15.07
C MET A 1 21.17 -9.40 15.94
N ASP A 2 22.45 -9.04 15.87
CA ASP A 2 22.93 -7.82 16.50
C ASP A 2 22.40 -6.62 15.73
N ILE A 3 21.61 -5.76 16.39
CA ILE A 3 20.93 -4.64 15.74
C ILE A 3 21.94 -3.63 15.17
N ASP A 4 23.05 -3.36 15.90
CA ASP A 4 24.05 -2.40 15.43
C ASP A 4 24.75 -2.90 14.16
N ALA A 5 25.14 -4.18 14.14
CA ALA A 5 25.70 -4.80 12.93
C ALA A 5 24.70 -4.90 11.77
N PHE A 6 23.40 -4.98 12.06
CA PHE A 6 22.37 -4.95 11.03
C PHE A 6 22.21 -3.55 10.43
N LEU A 7 22.22 -2.49 11.25
CA LEU A 7 22.08 -1.11 10.74
C LEU A 7 23.24 -0.71 9.79
N GLU A 8 24.44 -1.25 9.99
CA GLU A 8 25.58 -1.08 9.05
C GLU A 8 25.34 -1.76 7.69
N ARG A 9 24.43 -2.74 7.64
CA ARG A 9 24.09 -3.54 6.46
C ARG A 9 22.59 -3.64 6.28
N PHE A 10 21.87 -2.57 6.59
CA PHE A 10 20.42 -2.56 6.51
C PHE A 10 19.93 -3.12 5.15
N ASP A 11 19.08 -4.12 5.22
CA ASP A 11 18.41 -4.70 4.05
C ASP A 11 16.97 -4.99 4.41
N HIS A 12 16.05 -4.26 3.77
CA HIS A 12 14.61 -4.45 3.99
C HIS A 12 14.07 -5.78 3.43
N HIS A 13 14.87 -6.49 2.62
CA HIS A 13 14.57 -7.84 2.15
C HIS A 13 15.12 -8.95 3.07
N ASP A 14 15.80 -8.60 4.17
CA ASP A 14 16.30 -9.59 5.12
C ASP A 14 15.15 -10.30 5.84
N GLN A 15 15.14 -11.64 5.81
CA GLN A 15 14.07 -12.45 6.38
C GLN A 15 13.99 -12.40 7.91
N GLU A 16 15.11 -12.18 8.60
CA GLU A 16 15.09 -12.01 10.07
C GLU A 16 14.53 -10.65 10.45
N PHE A 17 14.86 -9.61 9.68
CA PHE A 17 14.28 -8.28 9.82
C PHE A 17 12.76 -8.31 9.57
N ALA A 18 12.31 -9.03 8.55
CA ALA A 18 10.89 -9.13 8.21
C ALA A 18 10.03 -9.80 9.30
N LYS A 19 10.61 -10.59 10.20
CA LYS A 19 9.85 -11.20 11.32
C LYS A 19 9.30 -10.14 12.28
N ASP A 20 10.09 -9.12 12.59
CA ASP A 20 9.69 -7.97 13.40
C ASP A 20 10.64 -6.79 13.12
N PRO A 21 10.29 -5.85 12.24
CA PRO A 21 11.15 -4.72 11.88
C PRO A 21 11.20 -3.62 12.95
N TYR A 22 10.25 -3.55 13.85
CA TYR A 22 10.09 -2.43 14.77
C TYR A 22 11.21 -2.24 15.80
N PRO A 23 11.84 -3.28 16.38
CA PRO A 23 13.03 -3.11 17.21
C PRO A 23 14.20 -2.44 16.48
N TYR A 24 14.36 -2.72 15.17
CA TYR A 24 15.40 -2.11 14.34
C TYR A 24 15.09 -0.63 14.07
N TYR A 25 13.83 -0.30 13.75
CA TYR A 25 13.39 1.09 13.57
C TYR A 25 13.62 1.92 14.84
N ARG A 26 13.26 1.38 16.00
CA ARG A 26 13.49 2.04 17.29
C ARG A 26 14.97 2.29 17.58
N ALA A 27 15.82 1.31 17.28
CA ALA A 27 17.27 1.46 17.45
C ALA A 27 17.84 2.51 16.50
N MET A 28 17.36 2.55 15.26
CA MET A 28 17.75 3.55 14.26
C MET A 28 17.37 4.96 14.72
N GLN A 29 16.15 5.20 15.15
CA GLN A 29 15.69 6.50 15.64
C GLN A 29 16.48 6.98 16.87
N GLY A 30 16.82 6.08 17.79
CA GLY A 30 17.54 6.43 19.01
C GLY A 30 19.04 6.67 18.86
N LYS A 31 19.66 6.19 17.77
CA LYS A 31 21.12 6.23 17.58
C LYS A 31 21.57 6.98 16.34
N CYS A 32 20.97 6.67 15.22
CA CYS A 32 21.38 7.21 13.93
C CYS A 32 20.22 7.11 12.93
N PRO A 33 19.38 8.14 12.83
CA PRO A 33 18.20 8.12 11.97
C PRO A 33 18.53 8.07 10.48
N VAL A 34 19.81 8.36 10.12
CA VAL A 34 20.33 8.27 8.76
C VAL A 34 21.53 7.33 8.77
N VAL A 35 21.46 6.23 8.02
CA VAL A 35 22.54 5.27 7.88
C VAL A 35 22.86 5.01 6.41
N HIS A 36 24.10 4.60 6.11
CA HIS A 36 24.47 4.09 4.79
C HIS A 36 24.63 2.58 4.85
N SER A 37 23.93 1.88 3.97
CA SER A 37 24.04 0.42 3.81
C SER A 37 24.85 0.09 2.57
N ASP A 38 25.72 -0.93 2.66
CA ASP A 38 26.48 -1.47 1.53
C ASP A 38 25.68 -2.52 0.73
N ALA A 39 24.46 -2.88 1.17
CA ALA A 39 23.59 -3.81 0.44
C ALA A 39 23.20 -3.24 -0.92
N HIS A 40 22.92 -4.13 -1.89
CA HIS A 40 22.46 -3.77 -3.24
C HIS A 40 23.31 -2.71 -3.97
N GLY A 41 24.60 -2.63 -3.68
CA GLY A 41 25.52 -1.69 -4.31
C GLY A 41 25.66 -0.34 -3.60
N GLY A 42 25.02 -0.17 -2.45
CA GLY A 42 25.09 1.01 -1.60
C GLY A 42 23.88 1.93 -1.71
N TYR A 43 23.32 2.29 -0.57
CA TYR A 43 22.23 3.25 -0.48
C TYR A 43 22.09 3.85 0.91
N TRP A 44 21.53 5.05 0.99
CA TRP A 44 21.18 5.72 2.24
C TRP A 44 19.82 5.29 2.73
N VAL A 45 19.65 5.20 4.05
CA VAL A 45 18.37 4.88 4.71
C VAL A 45 18.04 5.98 5.68
N VAL A 46 16.80 6.48 5.64
CA VAL A 46 16.29 7.54 6.51
C VAL A 46 15.06 7.03 7.25
N GLY A 47 15.05 7.14 8.59
CA GLY A 47 14.03 6.51 9.42
C GLY A 47 13.32 7.40 10.44
N ASP A 48 13.75 8.65 10.65
CA ASP A 48 13.06 9.63 11.50
C ASP A 48 11.95 10.37 10.76
N TYR A 49 11.04 10.98 11.49
CA TYR A 49 9.89 11.67 10.90
C TYR A 49 10.28 12.90 10.07
N GLU A 50 11.22 13.70 10.56
CA GLU A 50 11.66 14.93 9.89
C GLU A 50 12.36 14.61 8.57
N GLY A 51 13.32 13.69 8.58
CA GLY A 51 14.06 13.27 7.39
C GLY A 51 13.16 12.61 6.34
N VAL A 52 12.27 11.70 6.73
CA VAL A 52 11.30 11.06 5.83
C VAL A 52 10.33 12.11 5.26
N SER A 53 9.85 13.04 6.08
CA SER A 53 8.97 14.13 5.64
C SER A 53 9.67 15.08 4.66
N LEU A 54 10.96 15.35 4.86
CA LEU A 54 11.79 16.14 3.95
C LEU A 54 11.89 15.45 2.57
N VAL A 55 12.27 14.16 2.56
CA VAL A 55 12.39 13.36 1.32
C VAL A 55 11.07 13.34 0.54
N LEU A 56 9.95 13.17 1.24
CA LEU A 56 8.62 13.13 0.62
C LEU A 56 8.13 14.47 0.06
N LYS A 57 8.68 15.59 0.51
CA LYS A 57 8.25 16.95 0.10
C LYS A 57 9.12 17.58 -0.97
N ASP A 58 10.37 17.16 -1.10
CA ASP A 58 11.34 17.76 -2.03
C ASP A 58 11.61 16.87 -3.25
N ASP A 59 10.66 16.83 -4.16
CA ASP A 59 10.74 16.05 -5.41
C ASP A 59 11.86 16.56 -6.37
N TYR A 60 12.38 17.77 -6.13
CA TYR A 60 13.47 18.36 -6.94
C TYR A 60 14.86 17.89 -6.50
N THR A 61 14.96 17.36 -5.29
CA THR A 61 16.20 16.76 -4.77
C THR A 61 16.11 15.24 -4.77
N PHE A 62 14.91 14.68 -4.49
CA PHE A 62 14.66 13.24 -4.33
C PHE A 62 13.73 12.73 -5.43
N SER A 63 14.30 12.40 -6.58
CA SER A 63 13.58 11.95 -7.78
C SER A 63 12.98 10.55 -7.61
N SER A 64 11.79 10.34 -8.14
CA SER A 64 11.14 9.03 -8.27
C SER A 64 11.34 8.38 -9.64
N ALA A 65 11.96 9.06 -10.59
CA ALA A 65 12.02 8.63 -11.99
C ALA A 65 12.85 7.33 -12.23
N GLU A 66 13.72 6.95 -11.30
CA GLU A 66 14.46 5.68 -11.38
C GLU A 66 13.73 4.52 -10.64
N GLY A 67 12.46 4.70 -10.28
CA GLY A 67 11.66 3.71 -9.56
C GLY A 67 11.46 4.05 -8.09
N VAL A 68 10.34 3.57 -7.54
CA VAL A 68 9.98 3.76 -6.12
C VAL A 68 10.26 2.53 -5.27
N THR A 69 10.58 1.40 -5.87
CA THR A 69 11.06 0.17 -5.21
C THR A 69 12.57 0.06 -5.30
N PHE A 70 13.22 -0.67 -4.39
CA PHE A 70 14.65 -0.86 -4.41
C PHE A 70 15.03 -2.32 -4.08
N PRO A 71 15.91 -2.97 -4.87
CA PRO A 71 16.46 -2.47 -6.14
C PRO A 71 15.37 -2.21 -7.19
N ALA A 72 15.59 -1.22 -8.07
CA ALA A 72 14.65 -0.90 -9.13
C ALA A 72 14.68 -1.97 -10.24
N ILE A 73 13.51 -2.30 -10.77
CA ILE A 73 13.39 -3.22 -11.91
C ILE A 73 13.30 -2.38 -13.19
N PRO A 74 14.11 -2.68 -14.22
CA PRO A 74 13.98 -2.04 -15.53
C PRO A 74 12.60 -2.31 -16.12
N LYS A 75 11.81 -1.26 -16.34
CA LYS A 75 10.45 -1.33 -16.87
C LYS A 75 10.03 0.02 -17.45
N ASN A 76 8.90 0.07 -18.12
CA ASN A 76 8.27 1.34 -18.44
C ASN A 76 7.87 2.10 -17.17
N PRO A 77 7.92 3.43 -17.16
CA PRO A 77 7.55 4.22 -15.99
C PRO A 77 6.12 3.94 -15.53
N VAL A 78 5.93 3.81 -14.23
CA VAL A 78 4.61 3.69 -13.60
C VAL A 78 4.07 5.09 -13.35
N ILE A 79 3.02 5.47 -14.08
CA ILE A 79 2.51 6.86 -14.13
C ILE A 79 1.37 7.07 -13.13
N PRO A 80 1.41 8.15 -12.32
CA PRO A 80 2.43 9.21 -12.25
C PRO A 80 3.49 9.03 -11.17
N ILE A 81 3.55 7.91 -10.44
CA ILE A 81 4.40 7.76 -9.26
C ILE A 81 5.90 7.84 -9.58
N GLU A 82 6.29 7.44 -10.79
CA GLU A 82 7.67 7.46 -11.30
C GLU A 82 7.91 8.61 -12.30
N ILE A 83 7.13 9.67 -12.22
CA ILE A 83 7.29 10.88 -13.01
C ILE A 83 7.60 12.05 -12.10
N ASP A 84 8.67 12.79 -12.39
CA ASP A 84 9.03 13.98 -11.62
C ASP A 84 8.28 15.24 -12.09
N PRO A 85 8.17 16.28 -11.25
CA PRO A 85 7.74 17.60 -11.68
C PRO A 85 8.69 18.18 -12.76
N PRO A 86 8.18 18.94 -13.76
CA PRO A 86 6.80 19.44 -13.86
C PRO A 86 5.81 18.47 -14.50
N ASP A 87 6.26 17.46 -15.23
CA ASP A 87 5.40 16.53 -15.99
C ASP A 87 4.42 15.74 -15.12
N PHE A 88 4.81 15.43 -13.89
CA PHE A 88 3.94 14.84 -12.87
C PHE A 88 2.58 15.54 -12.74
N PHE A 89 2.55 16.88 -12.75
CA PHE A 89 1.34 17.64 -12.43
C PHE A 89 0.22 17.48 -13.46
N LYS A 90 0.54 17.22 -14.73
CA LYS A 90 -0.49 17.01 -15.78
C LYS A 90 -1.31 15.76 -15.51
N TYR A 91 -0.65 14.64 -15.17
CA TYR A 91 -1.32 13.39 -14.84
C TYR A 91 -2.09 13.49 -13.52
N ARG A 92 -1.46 14.09 -12.52
CA ARG A 92 -2.10 14.25 -11.19
C ARG A 92 -3.37 15.08 -11.27
N ARG A 93 -3.36 16.16 -12.04
CA ARG A 93 -4.53 17.03 -12.25
C ARG A 93 -5.67 16.30 -12.94
N MET A 94 -5.34 15.45 -13.91
CA MET A 94 -6.31 14.62 -14.63
C MET A 94 -6.95 13.56 -13.72
N LEU A 95 -6.16 12.91 -12.85
CA LEU A 95 -6.60 11.80 -12.01
C LEU A 95 -7.28 12.22 -10.71
N ASN A 96 -6.88 13.35 -10.11
CA ASN A 96 -7.40 13.80 -8.80
C ASN A 96 -8.94 13.85 -8.69
N PRO A 97 -9.72 14.27 -9.71
CA PRO A 97 -11.19 14.27 -9.61
C PRO A 97 -11.79 12.90 -9.30
N TRP A 98 -11.23 11.82 -9.87
CA TRP A 98 -11.69 10.44 -9.67
C TRP A 98 -11.48 9.96 -8.23
N PHE A 99 -10.43 10.43 -7.57
CA PHE A 99 -10.06 10.05 -6.20
C PHE A 99 -10.44 11.11 -5.15
N SER A 100 -11.23 12.11 -5.53
CA SER A 100 -11.73 13.12 -4.58
C SER A 100 -12.65 12.48 -3.53
N PRO A 101 -12.76 13.06 -2.32
CA PRO A 101 -13.68 12.56 -1.30
C PRO A 101 -15.12 12.41 -1.80
N GLN A 102 -15.57 13.33 -2.66
CA GLN A 102 -16.92 13.30 -3.23
C GLN A 102 -17.10 12.13 -4.21
N ALA A 103 -16.15 11.88 -5.11
CA ALA A 103 -16.22 10.77 -6.06
C ALA A 103 -16.14 9.42 -5.33
N VAL A 104 -15.18 9.29 -4.40
CA VAL A 104 -15.01 8.08 -3.59
C VAL A 104 -16.22 7.82 -2.70
N GLY A 105 -16.85 8.85 -2.13
CA GLY A 105 -18.07 8.70 -1.32
C GLY A 105 -19.23 8.03 -2.07
N GLN A 106 -19.30 8.15 -3.40
CA GLN A 106 -20.32 7.47 -4.22
C GLN A 106 -20.09 5.94 -4.32
N TRP A 107 -18.93 5.46 -3.90
CA TRP A 107 -18.59 4.04 -3.89
C TRP A 107 -18.96 3.34 -2.59
N GLU A 108 -19.38 4.05 -1.56
CA GLU A 108 -19.62 3.46 -0.23
C GLU A 108 -20.56 2.25 -0.26
N ASP A 109 -21.72 2.36 -0.88
CA ASP A 109 -22.70 1.25 -0.95
C ASP A 109 -22.15 0.07 -1.76
N ARG A 110 -21.39 0.34 -2.84
CA ARG A 110 -20.77 -0.71 -3.66
C ARG A 110 -19.70 -1.47 -2.87
N VAL A 111 -18.80 -0.74 -2.21
CA VAL A 111 -17.73 -1.32 -1.37
C VAL A 111 -18.33 -2.14 -0.23
N ARG A 112 -19.37 -1.62 0.44
CA ARG A 112 -20.09 -2.32 1.50
C ARG A 112 -20.79 -3.57 1.00
N GLY A 113 -21.39 -3.52 -0.17
CA GLY A 113 -22.00 -4.68 -0.84
C GLY A 113 -20.99 -5.79 -1.13
N ILE A 114 -19.79 -5.43 -1.63
CA ILE A 114 -18.68 -6.37 -1.86
C ILE A 114 -18.25 -7.00 -0.53
N ALA A 115 -17.96 -6.18 0.49
CA ALA A 115 -17.51 -6.66 1.79
C ALA A 115 -18.50 -7.67 2.39
N ARG A 116 -19.80 -7.34 2.40
CA ARG A 116 -20.86 -8.24 2.87
C ARG A 116 -20.91 -9.55 2.09
N SER A 117 -20.88 -9.47 0.76
CA SER A 117 -20.95 -10.65 -0.12
C SER A 117 -19.80 -11.63 0.14
N LEU A 118 -18.61 -11.14 0.45
CA LEU A 118 -17.46 -11.98 0.78
C LEU A 118 -17.63 -12.61 2.17
N LEU A 119 -17.98 -11.82 3.19
CA LEU A 119 -18.12 -12.32 4.57
C LEU A 119 -19.30 -13.31 4.71
N GLU A 120 -20.40 -13.06 4.01
CA GLU A 120 -21.62 -13.91 4.09
C GLU A 120 -21.36 -15.36 3.67
N LYS A 121 -20.38 -15.63 2.81
CA LYS A 121 -19.99 -16.98 2.42
C LYS A 121 -19.44 -17.81 3.59
N ALA A 122 -18.79 -17.15 4.55
CA ALA A 122 -18.17 -17.80 5.71
C ALA A 122 -19.15 -17.98 6.89
N LEU A 123 -20.22 -17.17 6.97
CA LEU A 123 -21.13 -17.15 8.12
C LEU A 123 -21.71 -18.52 8.52
N PRO A 124 -22.15 -19.40 7.57
CA PRO A 124 -22.71 -20.70 7.93
C PRO A 124 -21.71 -21.68 8.52
N THR A 125 -20.42 -21.52 8.15
CA THR A 125 -19.35 -22.44 8.56
C THR A 125 -18.70 -22.05 9.89
N GLY A 126 -18.78 -20.78 10.27
CA GLY A 126 -18.05 -20.22 11.42
C GLY A 126 -16.54 -20.23 11.25
N ARG A 127 -16.05 -20.29 10.00
CA ARG A 127 -14.63 -20.33 9.64
C ARG A 127 -14.36 -19.45 8.44
N ILE A 128 -13.21 -18.77 8.47
CA ILE A 128 -12.73 -17.90 7.40
C ILE A 128 -11.20 -17.87 7.43
N ASP A 129 -10.56 -17.74 6.29
CA ASP A 129 -9.22 -17.15 6.22
C ASP A 129 -9.37 -15.69 5.82
N PHE A 130 -9.09 -14.77 6.77
CA PHE A 130 -9.29 -13.34 6.51
C PHE A 130 -8.47 -12.79 5.37
N VAL A 131 -7.34 -13.40 5.01
CA VAL A 131 -6.53 -12.96 3.88
C VAL A 131 -7.15 -13.44 2.56
N SER A 132 -7.24 -14.75 2.35
CA SER A 132 -7.69 -15.33 1.07
C SER A 132 -9.18 -15.10 0.80
N ASP A 133 -10.02 -15.10 1.83
CA ASP A 133 -11.47 -15.03 1.65
C ASP A 133 -12.01 -13.59 1.70
N PHE A 134 -11.22 -12.62 2.21
CA PHE A 134 -11.71 -11.27 2.42
C PHE A 134 -10.70 -10.15 2.11
N ALA A 135 -9.59 -10.04 2.85
CA ALA A 135 -8.73 -8.85 2.81
C ALA A 135 -8.02 -8.68 1.47
N ARG A 136 -7.73 -9.77 0.77
CA ARG A 136 -7.14 -9.79 -0.57
C ARG A 136 -8.18 -9.59 -1.68
N PRO A 137 -9.30 -10.35 -1.74
CA PRO A 137 -10.27 -10.19 -2.81
C PRO A 137 -11.10 -8.90 -2.71
N MET A 138 -11.36 -8.35 -1.52
CA MET A 138 -12.19 -7.15 -1.38
C MET A 138 -11.60 -5.93 -2.10
N PRO A 139 -10.36 -5.46 -1.82
CA PRO A 139 -9.74 -4.36 -2.54
C PRO A 139 -9.52 -4.69 -4.02
N GLY A 140 -9.24 -5.96 -4.34
CA GLY A 140 -9.09 -6.43 -5.71
C GLY A 140 -10.35 -6.19 -6.54
N ILE A 141 -11.51 -6.63 -6.06
CA ILE A 141 -12.80 -6.40 -6.73
C ILE A 141 -13.08 -4.91 -6.86
N VAL A 142 -12.85 -4.13 -5.79
CA VAL A 142 -13.08 -2.66 -5.83
C VAL A 142 -12.20 -2.02 -6.89
N THR A 143 -10.91 -2.35 -6.94
CA THR A 143 -9.96 -1.79 -7.91
C THR A 143 -10.33 -2.16 -9.34
N LEU A 144 -10.62 -3.45 -9.63
CA LEU A 144 -11.01 -3.88 -10.97
C LEU A 144 -12.30 -3.17 -11.43
N ARG A 145 -13.32 -3.06 -10.57
CA ARG A 145 -14.56 -2.32 -10.88
C ARG A 145 -14.32 -0.84 -11.07
N PHE A 146 -13.44 -0.23 -10.27
CA PHE A 146 -13.10 1.19 -10.39
C PHE A 146 -12.39 1.48 -11.73
N LEU A 147 -11.52 0.58 -12.15
CA LEU A 147 -10.84 0.62 -13.45
C LEU A 147 -11.77 0.25 -14.60
N GLY A 148 -12.81 -0.54 -14.36
CA GLY A 148 -13.65 -1.13 -15.39
C GLY A 148 -13.05 -2.40 -16.01
N LEU A 149 -12.10 -3.04 -15.35
CA LEU A 149 -11.51 -4.31 -15.78
C LEU A 149 -12.42 -5.50 -15.43
N PRO A 150 -12.39 -6.59 -16.21
CA PRO A 150 -13.15 -7.81 -15.92
C PRO A 150 -12.75 -8.44 -14.57
N GLU A 151 -13.74 -8.90 -13.80
CA GLU A 151 -13.53 -9.58 -12.52
C GLU A 151 -13.26 -11.09 -12.69
N ASP A 152 -13.53 -11.65 -13.86
CA ASP A 152 -13.39 -13.08 -14.13
C ASP A 152 -11.95 -13.59 -13.90
N ASN A 153 -10.97 -12.71 -14.06
CA ASN A 153 -9.55 -12.99 -13.88
C ASN A 153 -9.00 -12.43 -12.54
N LEU A 154 -9.86 -12.16 -11.55
CA LEU A 154 -9.45 -11.55 -10.28
C LEU A 154 -8.27 -12.28 -9.62
N GLU A 155 -8.33 -13.60 -9.51
CA GLU A 155 -7.27 -14.40 -8.87
C GLU A 155 -5.92 -14.27 -9.61
N GLU A 156 -5.96 -14.24 -10.95
CA GLU A 156 -4.74 -14.04 -11.76
C GLU A 156 -4.12 -12.66 -11.50
N TRP A 157 -4.94 -11.59 -11.46
CA TRP A 157 -4.48 -10.25 -11.14
C TRP A 157 -3.89 -10.16 -9.74
N LEU A 158 -4.56 -10.75 -8.76
CA LEU A 158 -4.09 -10.78 -7.39
C LEU A 158 -2.75 -11.53 -7.28
N ASP A 159 -2.60 -12.66 -7.97
CA ASP A 159 -1.37 -13.44 -7.97
C ASP A 159 -0.22 -12.72 -8.67
N TRP A 160 -0.47 -12.11 -9.83
CA TRP A 160 0.56 -11.37 -10.57
C TRP A 160 1.07 -10.17 -9.78
N ILE A 161 0.17 -9.35 -9.24
CA ILE A 161 0.57 -8.15 -8.47
C ILE A 161 1.32 -8.56 -7.20
N GLN A 162 0.86 -9.60 -6.51
CA GLN A 162 1.52 -10.12 -5.33
C GLN A 162 2.94 -10.64 -5.64
N GLN A 163 3.10 -11.38 -6.74
CA GLN A 163 4.41 -11.83 -7.19
C GLN A 163 5.31 -10.63 -7.53
N LEU A 164 4.82 -9.62 -8.23
CA LEU A 164 5.59 -8.42 -8.53
C LEU A 164 6.06 -7.67 -7.28
N ILE A 165 5.22 -7.60 -6.25
CA ILE A 165 5.54 -6.91 -4.99
C ILE A 165 6.63 -7.65 -4.21
N HIS A 166 6.61 -8.98 -4.18
CA HIS A 166 7.47 -9.80 -3.31
C HIS A 166 8.61 -10.53 -4.03
N MET A 167 8.51 -10.77 -5.35
CA MET A 167 9.56 -11.48 -6.11
C MET A 167 10.61 -10.56 -6.70
N SER A 168 10.31 -9.31 -6.90
CA SER A 168 11.12 -8.40 -7.71
C SER A 168 12.58 -8.25 -7.25
N SER A 169 12.84 -8.41 -5.95
CA SER A 169 14.18 -8.35 -5.37
C SER A 169 14.97 -9.66 -5.49
N HIS A 170 14.28 -10.80 -5.61
CA HIS A 170 14.88 -12.13 -5.57
C HIS A 170 14.91 -12.80 -6.95
N ASP A 171 13.98 -12.45 -7.83
CA ASP A 171 13.87 -12.96 -9.20
C ASP A 171 13.45 -11.84 -10.16
N PRO A 172 14.39 -10.97 -10.57
CA PRO A 172 14.09 -9.87 -11.49
C PRO A 172 13.59 -10.33 -12.86
N ASP A 173 14.08 -11.46 -13.37
CA ASP A 173 13.67 -12.00 -14.68
C ASP A 173 12.22 -12.52 -14.61
N GLY A 174 11.86 -13.24 -13.55
CA GLY A 174 10.49 -13.66 -13.29
C GLY A 174 9.54 -12.47 -13.13
N ALA A 175 9.98 -11.40 -12.45
CA ALA A 175 9.19 -10.19 -12.31
C ALA A 175 8.91 -9.50 -13.67
N VAL A 176 9.88 -9.49 -14.59
CA VAL A 176 9.68 -8.97 -15.96
C VAL A 176 8.64 -9.82 -16.70
N GLU A 177 8.70 -11.16 -16.60
CA GLU A 177 7.71 -12.05 -17.22
C GLU A 177 6.29 -11.78 -16.71
N ILE A 178 6.13 -11.65 -15.40
CA ILE A 178 4.83 -11.32 -14.78
C ILE A 178 4.34 -9.93 -15.21
N GLY A 179 5.22 -8.94 -15.23
CA GLY A 179 4.91 -7.60 -15.73
C GLY A 179 4.37 -7.64 -17.16
N LEU A 180 5.00 -8.45 -18.03
CA LEU A 180 4.55 -8.62 -19.42
C LEU A 180 3.15 -9.27 -19.48
N LYS A 181 2.82 -10.25 -18.63
CA LYS A 181 1.47 -10.84 -18.55
C LYS A 181 0.43 -9.78 -18.17
N CYS A 182 0.73 -8.93 -17.17
CA CYS A 182 -0.14 -7.83 -16.79
C CYS A 182 -0.38 -6.86 -17.97
N TYR A 183 0.68 -6.45 -18.65
CA TYR A 183 0.58 -5.57 -19.81
C TYR A 183 -0.23 -6.19 -20.96
N THR A 184 0.01 -7.45 -21.27
CA THR A 184 -0.73 -8.17 -22.32
C THR A 184 -2.23 -8.21 -22.03
N SER A 185 -2.61 -8.56 -20.79
CA SER A 185 -4.02 -8.61 -20.40
C SER A 185 -4.70 -7.24 -20.42
N MET A 186 -3.99 -6.17 -20.04
CA MET A 186 -4.50 -4.80 -20.16
C MET A 186 -4.69 -4.40 -21.64
N ALA A 187 -3.71 -4.69 -22.50
CA ALA A 187 -3.78 -4.37 -23.93
C ALA A 187 -4.93 -5.11 -24.62
N GLU A 188 -5.16 -6.38 -24.30
CA GLU A 188 -6.28 -7.17 -24.83
C GLU A 188 -7.63 -6.53 -24.43
N GLU A 189 -7.78 -6.06 -23.20
CA GLU A 189 -9.01 -5.37 -22.79
C GLU A 189 -9.19 -4.03 -23.51
N MET A 190 -8.12 -3.26 -23.71
CA MET A 190 -8.19 -2.01 -24.47
C MET A 190 -8.61 -2.27 -25.92
N ILE A 191 -8.01 -3.27 -26.60
CA ILE A 191 -8.36 -3.68 -27.97
C ILE A 191 -9.83 -4.09 -28.01
N ARG A 192 -10.28 -4.93 -27.09
CA ARG A 192 -11.67 -5.37 -26.99
C ARG A 192 -12.66 -4.18 -26.91
N ARG A 193 -12.29 -3.13 -26.20
CA ARG A 193 -13.12 -1.91 -26.06
C ARG A 193 -13.12 -1.09 -27.36
N TYR A 194 -12.00 -0.95 -28.03
CA TYR A 194 -11.94 -0.29 -29.33
C TYR A 194 -12.79 -1.00 -30.37
N ASP A 195 -12.69 -2.32 -30.49
CA ASP A 195 -13.43 -3.13 -31.45
C ASP A 195 -14.95 -3.12 -31.19
N ALA A 196 -15.36 -3.05 -29.94
CA ALA A 196 -16.78 -3.00 -29.56
C ALA A 196 -17.39 -1.60 -29.67
N GLU A 197 -16.62 -0.56 -30.05
CA GLU A 197 -17.00 0.86 -29.93
C GLU A 197 -17.50 1.21 -28.52
N ALA A 198 -17.08 0.40 -27.52
CA ALA A 198 -17.56 0.43 -26.14
C ALA A 198 -16.60 1.21 -25.24
N THR A 199 -16.14 2.38 -25.71
CA THR A 199 -15.36 3.29 -24.87
C THR A 199 -16.31 3.93 -23.85
N ARG A 200 -16.63 3.20 -22.77
CA ARG A 200 -17.41 3.71 -21.67
C ARG A 200 -16.59 4.78 -20.95
N GLN A 201 -17.20 5.96 -20.74
CA GLN A 201 -16.58 7.02 -19.94
C GLN A 201 -16.96 6.95 -18.45
N ASP A 202 -17.72 5.93 -18.06
CA ASP A 202 -18.22 5.73 -16.69
C ASP A 202 -17.26 4.94 -15.79
N ASP A 203 -16.15 4.44 -16.34
CA ASP A 203 -15.05 3.83 -15.61
C ASP A 203 -13.70 4.51 -15.96
N LEU A 204 -12.69 4.28 -15.11
CA LEU A 204 -11.41 4.99 -15.25
C LEU A 204 -10.68 4.63 -16.55
N LEU A 205 -10.68 3.38 -16.97
CA LEU A 205 -10.02 2.96 -18.24
C LEU A 205 -10.68 3.65 -19.44
N GLY A 206 -12.03 3.63 -19.51
CA GLY A 206 -12.75 4.32 -20.58
C GLY A 206 -12.50 5.83 -20.58
N PHE A 207 -12.41 6.46 -19.40
CA PHE A 207 -12.01 7.86 -19.28
C PHE A 207 -10.61 8.10 -19.85
N LEU A 208 -9.61 7.29 -19.46
CA LEU A 208 -8.23 7.43 -19.92
C LEU A 208 -8.10 7.26 -21.44
N MET A 209 -8.78 6.27 -22.02
CA MET A 209 -8.77 6.00 -23.46
C MET A 209 -9.34 7.16 -24.29
N ASN A 210 -10.13 8.05 -23.69
CA ASN A 210 -10.75 9.21 -24.37
C ASN A 210 -10.21 10.55 -23.89
N THR A 211 -9.19 10.55 -23.03
CA THR A 211 -8.67 11.79 -22.43
C THR A 211 -7.59 12.42 -23.31
N GLU A 212 -7.73 13.73 -23.52
CA GLU A 212 -6.68 14.55 -24.08
C GLU A 212 -5.86 15.21 -22.98
N ILE A 213 -4.54 15.22 -23.17
CA ILE A 213 -3.58 15.89 -22.31
C ILE A 213 -2.69 16.78 -23.19
N GLU A 214 -2.60 18.09 -22.85
CA GLU A 214 -1.80 19.05 -23.61
C GLU A 214 -2.08 19.07 -25.12
N GLY A 215 -3.36 18.83 -25.52
CA GLY A 215 -3.83 18.88 -26.91
C GLY A 215 -3.56 17.62 -27.74
N ARG A 216 -3.17 16.51 -27.11
CA ARG A 216 -3.08 15.19 -27.73
C ARG A 216 -3.79 14.13 -26.90
N GLN A 217 -4.20 13.05 -27.52
CA GLN A 217 -4.66 11.86 -26.82
C GLN A 217 -3.53 11.30 -25.94
N LEU A 218 -3.90 10.65 -24.83
CA LEU A 218 -2.95 9.81 -24.10
C LEU A 218 -2.43 8.70 -25.00
N GLU A 219 -1.13 8.44 -24.97
CA GLU A 219 -0.54 7.29 -25.63
C GLU A 219 -0.91 5.99 -24.90
N GLU A 220 -0.91 4.88 -25.62
CA GLU A 220 -1.26 3.57 -25.05
C GLU A 220 -0.39 3.25 -23.84
N GLU A 221 0.92 3.50 -23.93
CA GLU A 221 1.87 3.29 -22.84
C GLU A 221 1.58 4.15 -21.61
N GLU A 222 1.07 5.38 -21.81
CA GLU A 222 0.65 6.25 -20.70
C GLU A 222 -0.59 5.68 -19.99
N VAL A 223 -1.59 5.24 -20.77
CA VAL A 223 -2.79 4.60 -20.21
C VAL A 223 -2.42 3.35 -19.43
N MET A 224 -1.59 2.49 -20.03
CA MET A 224 -1.13 1.25 -19.40
C MET A 224 -0.32 1.51 -18.14
N GLY A 225 0.59 2.50 -18.15
CA GLY A 225 1.37 2.88 -16.96
C GLY A 225 0.49 3.39 -15.81
N ILE A 226 -0.59 4.12 -16.12
CA ILE A 226 -1.57 4.60 -15.13
C ILE A 226 -2.40 3.43 -14.57
N VAL A 227 -2.94 2.57 -15.44
CA VAL A 227 -3.74 1.40 -15.04
C VAL A 227 -2.90 0.44 -14.20
N PHE A 228 -1.66 0.18 -14.63
CA PHE A 228 -0.72 -0.65 -13.87
C PHE A 228 -0.47 -0.10 -12.46
N LEU A 229 -0.28 1.22 -12.31
CA LEU A 229 -0.15 1.82 -10.98
C LEU A 229 -1.38 1.58 -10.10
N MET A 230 -2.58 1.69 -10.67
CA MET A 230 -3.81 1.47 -9.89
C MET A 230 -3.92 0.02 -9.43
N LEU A 231 -3.56 -0.94 -10.28
CA LEU A 231 -3.50 -2.35 -9.91
C LEU A 231 -2.43 -2.60 -8.83
N PHE A 232 -1.19 -2.15 -9.08
CA PHE A 232 -0.07 -2.33 -8.16
C PHE A 232 -0.32 -1.71 -6.78
N GLY A 233 -0.90 -0.50 -6.75
CA GLY A 233 -1.16 0.23 -5.50
C GLY A 233 -2.46 -0.19 -4.79
N GLY A 234 -3.44 -0.72 -5.51
CA GLY A 234 -4.79 -0.95 -4.98
C GLY A 234 -5.07 -2.38 -4.53
N LEU A 235 -4.41 -3.38 -5.15
CA LEU A 235 -4.78 -4.78 -4.92
C LEU A 235 -4.29 -5.35 -3.58
N ASP A 236 -3.14 -4.93 -3.08
CA ASP A 236 -2.50 -5.59 -1.92
C ASP A 236 -2.39 -4.69 -0.68
N THR A 237 -2.12 -3.39 -0.84
CA THR A 237 -1.83 -2.49 0.28
C THR A 237 -2.99 -2.34 1.27
N THR A 238 -4.23 -2.22 0.77
CA THR A 238 -5.42 -2.09 1.63
C THR A 238 -5.69 -3.40 2.36
N GLY A 239 -5.52 -4.54 1.70
CA GLY A 239 -5.64 -5.86 2.31
C GLY A 239 -4.63 -6.09 3.43
N ALA A 240 -3.39 -5.65 3.23
CA ALA A 240 -2.36 -5.69 4.27
C ALA A 240 -2.77 -4.83 5.49
N GLY A 241 -3.25 -3.60 5.27
CA GLY A 241 -3.73 -2.75 6.36
C GLY A 241 -4.87 -3.39 7.16
N ILE A 242 -5.86 -3.96 6.46
CA ILE A 242 -7.00 -4.68 7.09
C ILE A 242 -6.49 -5.85 7.92
N SER A 243 -5.65 -6.71 7.35
CA SER A 243 -5.13 -7.90 8.05
C SER A 243 -4.26 -7.53 9.26
N ASN A 244 -3.45 -6.48 9.16
CA ASN A 244 -2.66 -5.96 10.27
C ASN A 244 -3.56 -5.49 11.44
N ALA A 245 -4.65 -4.78 11.16
CA ALA A 245 -5.60 -4.36 12.18
C ALA A 245 -6.34 -5.55 12.81
N LEU A 246 -6.74 -6.54 12.03
CA LEU A 246 -7.40 -7.75 12.55
C LEU A 246 -6.49 -8.55 13.47
N TRP A 247 -5.19 -8.65 13.13
CA TRP A 247 -4.19 -9.24 13.99
C TRP A 247 -4.07 -8.49 15.32
N TYR A 248 -3.99 -7.16 15.27
CA TYR A 248 -3.95 -6.34 16.47
C TYR A 248 -5.19 -6.55 17.35
N LEU A 249 -6.38 -6.49 16.76
CA LEU A 249 -7.66 -6.61 17.47
C LEU A 249 -7.91 -8.02 18.05
N ASP A 250 -7.30 -9.09 17.50
CA ASP A 250 -7.34 -10.41 18.11
C ASP A 250 -6.45 -10.51 19.35
N HIS A 251 -5.34 -9.75 19.38
CA HIS A 251 -4.43 -9.70 20.54
C HIS A 251 -4.92 -8.73 21.63
N HIS A 252 -5.78 -7.77 21.26
CA HIS A 252 -6.31 -6.71 22.13
C HIS A 252 -7.84 -6.73 22.11
N PRO A 253 -8.46 -7.73 22.79
CA PRO A 253 -9.92 -7.88 22.78
C PRO A 253 -10.67 -6.68 23.38
N GLU A 254 -10.04 -5.93 24.29
CA GLU A 254 -10.56 -4.69 24.85
C GLU A 254 -10.67 -3.58 23.78
N ALA A 255 -9.66 -3.42 22.93
CA ALA A 255 -9.68 -2.47 21.83
C ALA A 255 -10.76 -2.87 20.79
N ARG A 256 -10.88 -4.19 20.50
CA ARG A 256 -11.93 -4.70 19.64
C ARG A 256 -13.32 -4.41 20.19
N GLN A 257 -13.54 -4.69 21.49
CA GLN A 257 -14.82 -4.43 22.15
C GLN A 257 -15.17 -2.94 22.12
N GLN A 258 -14.19 -2.05 22.34
CA GLN A 258 -14.38 -0.61 22.24
C GLN A 258 -14.91 -0.20 20.85
N LEU A 259 -14.35 -0.77 19.75
CA LEU A 259 -14.83 -0.46 18.39
C LEU A 259 -16.19 -1.09 18.08
N ILE A 260 -16.56 -2.21 18.71
CA ILE A 260 -17.89 -2.80 18.62
C ILE A 260 -18.93 -1.92 19.33
N ASP A 261 -18.62 -1.43 20.52
CA ASP A 261 -19.51 -0.59 21.34
C ASP A 261 -19.61 0.84 20.78
N HIS A 262 -18.56 1.32 20.12
CA HIS A 262 -18.42 2.67 19.59
C HIS A 262 -17.95 2.66 18.11
N PRO A 263 -18.80 2.20 17.17
CA PRO A 263 -18.41 2.10 15.74
C PRO A 263 -18.10 3.47 15.09
N GLU A 264 -18.58 4.57 15.67
CA GLU A 264 -18.21 5.93 15.26
C GLU A 264 -16.72 6.26 15.45
N ALA A 265 -15.99 5.50 16.27
CA ALA A 265 -14.55 5.64 16.44
C ALA A 265 -13.73 4.95 15.34
N ILE A 266 -14.32 4.05 14.55
CA ILE A 266 -13.60 3.28 13.50
C ILE A 266 -12.83 4.17 12.54
N PRO A 267 -13.34 5.32 12.05
CA PRO A 267 -12.56 6.18 11.16
C PRO A 267 -11.24 6.68 11.76
N LEU A 268 -11.19 7.02 13.06
CA LEU A 268 -9.96 7.43 13.74
C LEU A 268 -9.05 6.22 14.00
N ALA A 269 -9.64 5.08 14.37
CA ALA A 269 -8.91 3.84 14.57
C ALA A 269 -8.19 3.37 13.28
N VAL A 270 -8.79 3.57 12.11
CA VAL A 270 -8.15 3.28 10.80
C VAL A 270 -6.88 4.10 10.63
N GLU A 271 -6.90 5.42 10.93
CA GLU A 271 -5.68 6.24 10.85
C GLU A 271 -4.61 5.73 11.83
N GLU A 272 -5.03 5.30 13.03
CA GLU A 272 -4.10 4.79 14.03
C GLU A 272 -3.53 3.42 13.65
N PHE A 273 -4.31 2.52 13.08
CA PHE A 273 -3.79 1.25 12.55
C PHE A 273 -2.82 1.48 11.40
N LEU A 274 -3.11 2.41 10.50
CA LEU A 274 -2.19 2.81 9.43
C LEU A 274 -0.89 3.40 9.97
N ARG A 275 -0.94 4.19 11.04
CA ARG A 275 0.25 4.69 11.73
C ARG A 275 1.04 3.55 12.34
N TYR A 276 0.35 2.74 13.15
CA TYR A 276 0.97 1.73 14.00
C TYR A 276 1.64 0.62 13.20
N GLU A 277 1.01 0.16 12.13
CA GLU A 277 1.54 -0.90 11.27
C GLU A 277 1.30 -0.54 9.80
N ALA A 278 2.14 0.37 9.29
CA ALA A 278 2.03 0.85 7.93
C ALA A 278 2.15 -0.31 6.92
N PRO A 279 1.19 -0.47 5.99
CA PRO A 279 1.28 -1.51 4.96
C PRO A 279 2.52 -1.35 4.09
N VAL A 280 2.83 -0.12 3.65
CA VAL A 280 4.07 0.20 2.94
C VAL A 280 5.10 0.69 3.95
N GLN A 281 6.16 -0.10 4.13
CA GLN A 281 7.17 0.19 5.15
C GLN A 281 8.13 1.30 4.72
N GLY A 282 8.49 1.36 3.45
CA GLY A 282 9.37 2.37 2.90
C GLY A 282 9.38 2.34 1.37
N LEU A 283 9.93 3.38 0.77
CA LEU A 283 10.07 3.52 -0.67
C LEU A 283 11.42 4.16 -1.02
N HIS A 284 11.78 4.09 -2.28
CA HIS A 284 13.06 4.57 -2.81
C HIS A 284 12.93 5.94 -3.48
N ARG A 285 14.05 6.66 -3.50
CA ARG A 285 14.29 7.86 -4.32
C ARG A 285 15.74 7.88 -4.82
N LYS A 286 15.94 8.52 -5.96
CA LYS A 286 17.27 8.90 -6.44
C LYS A 286 17.61 10.31 -5.98
N VAL A 287 18.76 10.50 -5.36
CA VAL A 287 19.25 11.84 -4.99
C VAL A 287 19.82 12.50 -6.24
N VAL A 288 19.20 13.56 -6.74
CA VAL A 288 19.63 14.25 -7.98
C VAL A 288 20.37 15.56 -7.72
N LYS A 289 20.42 15.99 -6.45
CA LYS A 289 21.23 17.14 -5.99
C LYS A 289 21.87 16.82 -4.65
N ASP A 290 23.11 17.31 -4.43
CA ASP A 290 23.76 17.22 -3.13
C ASP A 290 22.82 17.76 -2.04
N CYS A 291 22.63 17.00 -0.98
CA CYS A 291 21.80 17.40 0.15
C CYS A 291 22.43 17.01 1.49
N THR A 292 21.80 17.44 2.57
CA THR A 292 22.19 17.07 3.94
C THR A 292 20.93 16.70 4.71
N ILE A 293 20.92 15.51 5.33
CA ILE A 293 19.85 15.05 6.21
C ILE A 293 20.50 14.67 7.54
N ASP A 294 20.01 15.20 8.63
CA ASP A 294 20.54 14.96 9.98
C ASP A 294 22.09 15.06 10.07
N GLY A 295 22.67 16.09 9.46
CA GLY A 295 24.12 16.31 9.43
C GLY A 295 24.92 15.42 8.46
N HIS A 296 24.30 14.40 7.83
CA HIS A 296 24.92 13.53 6.83
C HIS A 296 24.83 14.14 5.44
N ARG A 297 25.99 14.39 4.81
CA ARG A 297 26.03 14.85 3.42
C ARG A 297 25.79 13.67 2.48
N ILE A 298 24.78 13.75 1.66
CA ILE A 298 24.39 12.76 0.65
C ILE A 298 24.64 13.38 -0.74
N PRO A 299 25.61 12.87 -1.53
CA PRO A 299 25.90 13.39 -2.86
C PRO A 299 24.77 13.10 -3.86
N ALA A 300 24.69 13.91 -4.90
CA ALA A 300 23.91 13.61 -6.09
C ALA A 300 24.42 12.30 -6.74
N GLY A 301 23.49 11.47 -7.22
CA GLY A 301 23.78 10.15 -7.78
C GLY A 301 23.58 9.00 -6.81
N GLU A 302 23.42 9.27 -5.52
CA GLU A 302 23.14 8.24 -4.50
C GLU A 302 21.70 7.74 -4.54
N HIS A 303 21.49 6.50 -4.07
CA HIS A 303 20.18 5.94 -3.79
C HIS A 303 19.79 6.19 -2.33
N LEU A 304 18.50 6.44 -2.10
CA LEU A 304 17.97 6.67 -0.76
C LEU A 304 16.66 5.90 -0.56
N PHE A 305 16.59 5.16 0.53
CA PHE A 305 15.39 4.47 0.97
C PHE A 305 14.84 5.15 2.24
N PHE A 306 13.60 5.60 2.21
CA PHE A 306 12.98 6.26 3.36
C PHE A 306 11.91 5.36 3.99
N LEU A 307 11.94 5.27 5.34
CA LEU A 307 11.15 4.33 6.12
C LEU A 307 9.92 5.01 6.74
N MET A 308 8.79 4.98 6.05
CA MET A 308 7.54 5.55 6.56
C MET A 308 7.06 4.86 7.84
N ALA A 309 7.22 3.53 7.93
CA ALA A 309 6.84 2.78 9.12
C ALA A 309 7.68 3.14 10.34
N SER A 310 8.96 3.41 10.15
CA SER A 310 9.83 3.94 11.20
C SER A 310 9.39 5.34 11.63
N ALA A 311 9.24 6.25 10.68
CA ALA A 311 8.78 7.62 10.94
C ALA A 311 7.44 7.69 11.67
N ASN A 312 6.52 6.77 11.39
CA ASN A 312 5.22 6.66 12.09
C ASN A 312 5.34 6.21 13.55
N ARG A 313 6.49 5.75 13.96
CA ARG A 313 6.82 5.35 15.33
C ARG A 313 7.85 6.27 15.98
N ASP A 314 8.11 7.43 15.38
CA ASP A 314 9.05 8.41 15.92
C ASP A 314 8.48 9.05 17.21
N PRO A 315 9.18 8.90 18.36
CA PRO A 315 8.73 9.46 19.64
C PRO A 315 8.76 10.99 19.67
N GLU A 316 9.49 11.66 18.77
CA GLU A 316 9.51 13.11 18.67
C GLU A 316 8.22 13.65 18.03
N GLU A 317 7.56 12.89 17.16
CA GLU A 317 6.28 13.27 16.56
C GLU A 317 5.08 12.62 17.29
N PHE A 318 5.21 11.36 17.73
CA PHE A 318 4.11 10.60 18.30
C PHE A 318 4.38 10.24 19.78
N PRO A 319 3.69 10.86 20.75
CA PRO A 319 3.74 10.40 22.14
C PRO A 319 3.31 8.94 22.26
N ASP A 320 4.06 8.14 23.02
CA ASP A 320 3.84 6.69 23.18
C ASP A 320 3.66 5.97 21.82
N PRO A 321 4.68 6.03 20.93
CA PRO A 321 4.53 5.61 19.53
C PRO A 321 4.24 4.11 19.36
N ASP A 322 4.65 3.30 20.34
CA ASP A 322 4.45 1.85 20.36
C ASP A 322 3.09 1.43 20.97
N THR A 323 2.25 2.40 21.33
CA THR A 323 0.90 2.16 21.83
C THR A 323 -0.14 2.58 20.79
N VAL A 324 -1.13 1.72 20.52
CA VAL A 324 -2.29 2.07 19.71
C VAL A 324 -3.27 2.87 20.57
N VAL A 325 -3.57 4.08 20.09
CA VAL A 325 -4.56 4.98 20.69
C VAL A 325 -5.66 5.21 19.66
N LEU A 326 -6.78 4.48 19.80
CA LEU A 326 -7.84 4.38 18.76
C LEU A 326 -8.45 5.72 18.33
N ASP A 327 -8.34 6.74 19.16
CA ASP A 327 -8.84 8.09 18.93
C ASP A 327 -7.70 9.14 18.85
N ARG A 328 -6.47 8.71 18.55
CA ARG A 328 -5.31 9.59 18.43
C ARG A 328 -5.60 10.78 17.53
N SER A 329 -5.48 11.98 18.10
CA SER A 329 -5.68 13.24 17.36
C SER A 329 -4.79 14.34 17.97
N PRO A 330 -3.94 15.04 17.19
CA PRO A 330 -3.70 14.81 15.76
C PRO A 330 -2.96 13.50 15.48
N ASN A 331 -3.17 12.93 14.28
CA ASN A 331 -2.46 11.75 13.80
C ASN A 331 -1.86 12.06 12.41
N ARG A 332 -0.60 12.52 12.41
CA ARG A 332 0.09 12.97 11.18
C ARG A 332 0.92 11.87 10.54
N HIS A 333 0.43 10.64 10.53
CA HIS A 333 1.17 9.52 9.98
C HIS A 333 1.51 9.68 8.49
N LEU A 334 2.61 9.08 8.06
CA LEU A 334 3.14 9.17 6.70
C LEU A 334 2.77 7.97 5.82
N SER A 335 1.87 7.08 6.23
CA SER A 335 1.51 5.87 5.48
C SER A 335 0.89 6.13 4.11
N PHE A 336 0.34 7.32 3.88
CA PHE A 336 -0.09 7.77 2.56
C PHE A 336 0.89 8.75 1.91
N GLY A 337 2.07 8.93 2.48
CA GLY A 337 3.00 9.95 2.08
C GLY A 337 2.51 11.36 2.34
N VAL A 338 3.35 12.34 2.01
CA VAL A 338 3.09 13.79 2.07
C VAL A 338 3.75 14.45 0.84
N GLY A 339 3.41 15.70 0.54
CA GLY A 339 3.90 16.39 -0.66
C GLY A 339 3.14 16.01 -1.92
N ASN A 340 3.77 16.20 -3.07
CA ASN A 340 3.13 16.02 -4.37
C ASN A 340 2.76 14.56 -4.65
N HIS A 341 3.62 13.62 -4.28
CA HIS A 341 3.39 12.17 -4.43
C HIS A 341 2.52 11.54 -3.35
N ARG A 342 1.83 12.33 -2.51
CA ARG A 342 0.84 11.78 -1.58
C ARG A 342 -0.10 10.82 -2.29
N CYS A 343 -0.36 9.65 -1.67
CA CYS A 343 -1.15 8.57 -2.25
C CYS A 343 -2.45 9.08 -2.89
N LEU A 344 -2.63 8.76 -4.17
CA LEU A 344 -3.81 9.15 -4.93
C LEU A 344 -5.06 8.46 -4.39
N GLY A 345 -4.94 7.15 -4.08
CA GLY A 345 -6.02 6.30 -3.56
C GLY A 345 -6.33 6.49 -2.07
N ALA A 346 -5.73 7.47 -1.38
CA ALA A 346 -5.85 7.60 0.07
C ALA A 346 -7.29 7.66 0.60
N HIS A 347 -8.22 8.27 -0.14
CA HIS A 347 -9.63 8.31 0.26
C HIS A 347 -10.33 6.99 0.03
N LEU A 348 -10.03 6.29 -1.07
CA LEU A 348 -10.59 4.98 -1.38
C LEU A 348 -10.10 3.91 -0.39
N GLY A 349 -8.79 3.86 -0.13
CA GLY A 349 -8.22 2.93 0.85
C GLY A 349 -8.79 3.13 2.26
N ARG A 350 -9.01 4.39 2.69
CA ARG A 350 -9.70 4.69 3.96
C ARG A 350 -11.15 4.20 3.98
N LEU A 351 -11.86 4.40 2.88
CA LEU A 351 -13.23 3.93 2.74
C LEU A 351 -13.33 2.42 2.84
N GLU A 352 -12.47 1.71 2.11
CA GLU A 352 -12.40 0.25 2.10
C GLU A 352 -12.03 -0.28 3.48
N PHE A 353 -11.00 0.27 4.10
CA PHE A 353 -10.54 -0.18 5.41
C PHE A 353 -11.62 0.05 6.50
N ARG A 354 -12.25 1.23 6.50
CA ARG A 354 -13.35 1.54 7.42
C ARG A 354 -14.50 0.54 7.26
N ILE A 355 -14.96 0.33 6.05
CA ILE A 355 -16.07 -0.59 5.76
C ILE A 355 -15.71 -2.03 6.13
N ALA A 356 -14.48 -2.46 5.86
CA ALA A 356 -14.00 -3.78 6.24
C ALA A 356 -14.12 -3.99 7.76
N LEU A 357 -13.62 -3.07 8.56
CA LEU A 357 -13.72 -3.17 10.03
C LEU A 357 -15.18 -3.11 10.50
N GLU A 358 -16.00 -2.18 9.98
CA GLU A 358 -17.42 -2.08 10.33
C GLU A 358 -18.15 -3.41 10.09
N GLU A 359 -17.98 -4.02 8.91
CA GLU A 359 -18.72 -5.24 8.56
C GLU A 359 -18.16 -6.48 9.28
N ILE A 360 -16.84 -6.60 9.45
CA ILE A 360 -16.24 -7.73 10.20
C ILE A 360 -16.67 -7.67 11.67
N LEU A 361 -16.53 -6.52 12.33
CA LEU A 361 -16.88 -6.39 13.75
C LEU A 361 -18.38 -6.58 13.99
N ARG A 362 -19.23 -6.21 13.02
CA ARG A 362 -20.68 -6.44 13.07
C ARG A 362 -21.07 -7.92 12.88
N LEU A 363 -20.43 -8.62 11.90
CA LEU A 363 -20.83 -9.97 11.50
C LEU A 363 -20.07 -11.07 12.26
N MET A 364 -18.86 -10.79 12.71
CA MET A 364 -17.94 -11.73 13.35
C MET A 364 -17.30 -11.11 14.61
N PRO A 365 -18.10 -10.57 15.56
CA PRO A 365 -17.56 -9.79 16.70
C PRO A 365 -16.64 -10.61 17.62
N ASP A 366 -16.82 -11.91 17.63
CA ASP A 366 -16.13 -12.88 18.48
C ASP A 366 -15.04 -13.69 17.77
N TYR A 367 -14.63 -13.27 16.56
CA TYR A 367 -13.61 -14.02 15.82
C TYR A 367 -12.34 -14.27 16.64
N ARG A 368 -11.71 -15.43 16.39
CA ARG A 368 -10.44 -15.84 16.99
C ARG A 368 -9.51 -16.34 15.90
N LEU A 369 -8.33 -15.74 15.81
CA LEU A 369 -7.31 -16.15 14.86
C LEU A 369 -6.64 -17.47 15.29
N ASP A 370 -6.40 -18.35 14.34
CA ASP A 370 -5.48 -19.46 14.51
C ASP A 370 -4.04 -18.94 14.35
N ARG A 371 -3.47 -18.45 15.47
CA ARG A 371 -2.14 -17.84 15.50
C ARG A 371 -1.02 -18.78 15.08
N GLN A 372 -1.22 -20.09 15.22
CA GLN A 372 -0.23 -21.10 14.82
C GLN A 372 -0.14 -21.26 13.30
N HIS A 373 -1.24 -21.00 12.58
CA HIS A 373 -1.32 -21.12 11.14
C HIS A 373 -1.37 -19.75 10.44
N THR A 374 -1.41 -18.64 11.16
CA THR A 374 -1.25 -17.31 10.59
C THR A 374 0.18 -17.08 10.15
N ARG A 375 0.38 -16.55 8.93
CA ARG A 375 1.69 -16.35 8.32
C ARG A 375 1.80 -14.94 7.76
N ARG A 376 2.92 -14.27 8.00
CA ARG A 376 3.33 -13.03 7.34
C ARG A 376 4.16 -13.32 6.10
N TRP A 377 4.35 -12.32 5.27
CA TRP A 377 5.34 -12.34 4.20
C TRP A 377 6.74 -12.58 4.77
N ALA A 378 7.56 -13.31 4.01
CA ALA A 378 8.92 -13.67 4.44
C ALA A 378 9.91 -12.50 4.31
N ASP A 379 9.56 -11.48 3.55
CA ASP A 379 10.30 -10.21 3.44
C ASP A 379 9.37 -9.02 3.65
N VAL A 380 9.96 -7.86 3.91
CA VAL A 380 9.21 -6.61 4.00
C VAL A 380 8.84 -6.11 2.59
N GLY A 381 9.72 -6.28 1.62
CA GLY A 381 9.51 -5.88 0.24
C GLY A 381 8.98 -4.45 0.13
N VAL A 382 7.85 -4.30 -0.57
CA VAL A 382 7.08 -3.05 -0.62
C VAL A 382 5.92 -3.06 0.37
N VAL A 383 5.25 -4.23 0.54
CA VAL A 383 4.04 -4.36 1.37
C VAL A 383 4.28 -5.36 2.50
N TYR A 384 4.00 -4.93 3.72
CA TYR A 384 4.11 -5.73 4.93
C TYR A 384 2.74 -6.12 5.46
N GLY A 385 2.41 -7.40 5.37
CA GLY A 385 1.11 -7.94 5.74
C GLY A 385 1.16 -9.46 5.92
N TYR A 386 0.00 -10.09 5.78
CA TYR A 386 -0.17 -11.52 6.00
C TYR A 386 -0.47 -12.25 4.68
N THR A 387 0.02 -13.49 4.58
CA THR A 387 -0.28 -14.41 3.46
C THR A 387 -1.46 -15.31 3.77
N THR A 388 -1.69 -15.62 5.05
CA THR A 388 -2.83 -16.43 5.53
C THR A 388 -3.18 -16.01 6.96
N MET A 389 -4.48 -16.00 7.27
CA MET A 389 -4.99 -15.61 8.59
C MET A 389 -6.29 -16.38 8.92
N PRO A 390 -6.17 -17.70 9.17
CA PRO A 390 -7.33 -18.52 9.51
C PRO A 390 -7.97 -18.08 10.83
N ALA A 391 -9.29 -18.08 10.86
CA ALA A 391 -10.07 -17.68 12.04
C ALA A 391 -11.33 -18.56 12.21
N THR A 392 -11.82 -18.59 13.44
CA THR A 392 -13.13 -19.14 13.81
C THR A 392 -13.99 -18.08 14.50
N PHE A 393 -15.27 -18.17 14.37
CA PHE A 393 -16.26 -17.30 15.01
C PHE A 393 -17.59 -18.05 15.18
N THR A 394 -18.53 -17.48 15.93
CA THR A 394 -19.86 -18.10 16.10
C THR A 394 -20.63 -18.10 14.78
N PRO A 395 -21.01 -19.28 14.24
CA PRO A 395 -21.77 -19.39 13.00
C PRO A 395 -23.10 -18.66 13.08
N MET A 396 -23.47 -17.96 12.01
CA MET A 396 -24.81 -17.42 11.85
C MET A 396 -25.55 -18.18 10.75
N VAL A 397 -26.60 -18.89 11.13
CA VAL A 397 -27.53 -19.53 10.19
C VAL A 397 -28.67 -18.53 9.93
N ARG A 398 -28.81 -18.11 8.68
CA ARG A 398 -29.96 -17.30 8.25
C ARG A 398 -31.19 -18.15 8.06
#